data_1ef578d8307ff2ff6812b8a1cd9fb56e
#
_entry.id   1ef578d8307ff2ff6812b8a1cd9fb56e
#
_cell.length_a   1.000
_cell.length_b   1.000
_cell.length_c   1.000
_cell.angle_alpha   90.00
_cell.angle_beta   90.00
_cell.angle_gamma   90.00
#
_symmetry.space_group_name_H-M   'P 1'
#
loop_
_entity.id
_entity.type
_entity.pdbx_description
1 polymer ?
#
loop_
_entity_poly.entity_id
_entity_poly.type
_entity_poly.pdbx_seq_one_letter_code
_entity_poly.pdbx_strand_id
1 'polypeptide(L)'
;LTMLIGAIVGWGMPFTGIQLLYINVLADGIPGFGLSREKADSHIMEQPPVGVKESIFSRGVSWRIAICSTAFIITALVGFYLGRFIEIAGLTPNHQLGQTMAFVILTLASTINVYNARSNESLFTRGITTNKMIFGTTLLSLGITVLFTNVPILMNILEVAPLSMTHWLIAIILALIPTLVIEITKVFLNKQGKKFIG
;
A
#
# COMPACT_ATOMS: atom_id res chain seq x y z
N LEU A 1 11.33 5.94 4.85
CA LEU A 1 11.12 6.16 6.30
C LEU A 1 11.08 4.84 7.06
N THR A 2 10.35 3.81 6.64
CA THR A 2 10.29 2.49 7.32
C THR A 2 11.68 1.88 7.53
N MET A 3 12.54 1.89 6.53
CA MET A 3 13.93 1.42 6.61
C MET A 3 14.74 2.20 7.66
N LEU A 4 14.61 3.53 7.64
CA LEU A 4 15.30 4.40 8.59
C LEU A 4 14.89 4.13 10.03
N ILE A 5 13.58 4.01 10.27
CA ILE A 5 13.04 3.71 11.61
C ILE A 5 13.53 2.34 12.09
N GLY A 6 13.46 1.30 11.24
CA GLY A 6 13.96 -0.03 11.59
C GLY A 6 15.44 -0.04 11.96
N ALA A 7 16.26 0.74 11.25
CA ALA A 7 17.69 0.89 11.53
C ALA A 7 17.93 1.64 12.85
N ILE A 8 17.25 2.77 13.10
CA ILE A 8 17.40 3.59 14.32
C ILE A 8 16.97 2.81 15.57
N VAL A 9 15.89 2.05 15.49
CA VAL A 9 15.37 1.22 16.60
C VAL A 9 16.24 -0.02 16.85
N GLY A 10 17.22 -0.30 15.98
CA GLY A 10 18.10 -1.46 16.09
C GLY A 10 17.44 -2.79 15.69
N TRP A 11 16.29 -2.73 15.01
CA TRP A 11 15.63 -3.93 14.51
C TRP A 11 16.25 -4.48 13.23
N GLY A 12 17.17 -3.73 12.60
CA GLY A 12 17.75 -4.04 11.32
C GLY A 12 16.88 -3.51 10.16
N MET A 13 17.19 -3.97 8.95
CA MET A 13 16.50 -3.50 7.74
C MET A 13 15.20 -4.27 7.51
N PRO A 14 14.02 -3.61 7.49
CA PRO A 14 12.73 -4.27 7.27
C PRO A 14 12.52 -4.83 5.88
N PHE A 15 13.33 -4.42 4.89
CA PHE A 15 13.26 -4.90 3.51
C PHE A 15 14.65 -5.14 2.96
N THR A 16 14.76 -6.09 2.03
CA THR A 16 15.95 -6.24 1.18
C THR A 16 15.88 -5.30 -0.03
N GLY A 17 17.01 -5.07 -0.70
CA GLY A 17 17.04 -4.22 -1.91
C GLY A 17 16.15 -4.75 -3.03
N ILE A 18 16.11 -6.08 -3.22
CA ILE A 18 15.27 -6.72 -4.24
C ILE A 18 13.79 -6.62 -3.91
N GLN A 19 13.40 -6.69 -2.63
CA GLN A 19 12.01 -6.47 -2.20
C GLN A 19 11.56 -5.04 -2.47
N LEU A 20 12.41 -4.04 -2.22
CA LEU A 20 12.11 -2.64 -2.55
C LEU A 20 11.97 -2.43 -4.06
N LEU A 21 12.82 -3.06 -4.85
CA LEU A 21 12.70 -3.03 -6.31
C LEU A 21 11.38 -3.65 -6.78
N TYR A 22 10.99 -4.79 -6.21
CA TYR A 22 9.72 -5.44 -6.51
C TYR A 22 8.53 -4.52 -6.20
N ILE A 23 8.50 -3.90 -5.03
CA ILE A 23 7.42 -3.00 -4.62
C ILE A 23 7.28 -1.86 -5.64
N ASN A 24 8.37 -1.18 -5.97
CA ASN A 24 8.32 -0.04 -6.88
C ASN A 24 7.93 -0.43 -8.33
N VAL A 25 8.44 -1.55 -8.84
CA VAL A 25 8.23 -1.93 -10.25
C VAL A 25 6.93 -2.70 -10.44
N LEU A 26 6.65 -3.67 -9.59
CA LEU A 26 5.50 -4.58 -9.77
C LEU A 26 4.29 -4.15 -8.95
N ALA A 27 4.46 -3.90 -7.65
CA ALA A 27 3.35 -3.58 -6.78
C ALA A 27 2.74 -2.19 -7.06
N ASP A 28 3.55 -1.20 -7.37
CA ASP A 28 3.12 0.16 -7.69
C ASP A 28 2.95 0.38 -9.20
N GLY A 29 3.87 -0.16 -10.01
CA GLY A 29 3.90 0.06 -11.45
C GLY A 29 2.72 -0.57 -12.18
N ILE A 30 2.37 -1.83 -11.90
CA ILE A 30 1.27 -2.53 -12.59
C ILE A 30 -0.09 -1.87 -12.29
N PRO A 31 -0.50 -1.62 -11.03
CA PRO A 31 -1.73 -0.91 -10.74
C PRO A 31 -1.71 0.55 -11.20
N GLY A 32 -0.54 1.22 -11.16
CA GLY A 32 -0.34 2.57 -11.68
C GLY A 32 -0.63 2.66 -13.18
N PHE A 33 -0.24 1.64 -13.96
CA PHE A 33 -0.62 1.54 -15.36
C PHE A 33 -2.13 1.42 -15.56
N GLY A 34 -2.82 0.67 -14.67
CA GLY A 34 -4.29 0.63 -14.66
C GLY A 34 -4.91 2.01 -14.39
N LEU A 35 -4.30 2.79 -13.49
CA LEU A 35 -4.75 4.13 -13.12
C LEU A 35 -4.61 5.14 -14.28
N SER A 36 -3.64 4.98 -15.18
CA SER A 36 -3.44 5.87 -16.32
C SER A 36 -4.64 5.94 -17.27
N ARG A 37 -5.53 4.97 -17.23
CA ARG A 37 -6.79 4.92 -18.00
C ARG A 37 -8.03 5.27 -17.19
N GLU A 38 -7.87 5.89 -16.01
CA GLU A 38 -9.01 6.37 -15.25
C GLU A 38 -9.71 7.52 -15.99
N LYS A 39 -11.04 7.49 -15.95
CA LYS A 39 -11.84 8.57 -16.52
C LYS A 39 -11.75 9.80 -15.63
N ALA A 40 -11.69 10.97 -16.24
CA ALA A 40 -11.77 12.24 -15.53
C ALA A 40 -13.05 12.31 -14.69
N ASP A 41 -12.96 13.00 -13.55
CA ASP A 41 -14.14 13.27 -12.72
C ASP A 41 -15.14 14.15 -13.48
N SER A 42 -16.44 13.87 -13.32
CA SER A 42 -17.53 14.56 -14.04
C SER A 42 -17.54 16.07 -13.85
N HIS A 43 -17.05 16.54 -12.70
CA HIS A 43 -17.04 17.97 -12.35
C HIS A 43 -15.67 18.65 -12.54
N ILE A 44 -14.74 18.02 -13.27
CA ILE A 44 -13.37 18.58 -13.43
C ILE A 44 -13.38 19.90 -14.20
N MET A 45 -14.31 20.05 -15.16
CA MET A 45 -14.44 21.27 -15.97
C MET A 45 -15.13 22.43 -15.24
N GLU A 46 -15.75 22.17 -14.09
CA GLU A 46 -16.38 23.19 -13.23
C GLU A 46 -15.39 23.77 -12.23
N GLN A 47 -14.20 23.20 -12.13
CA GLN A 47 -13.17 23.65 -11.17
C GLN A 47 -12.28 24.72 -11.82
N PRO A 48 -11.90 25.77 -11.04
CA PRO A 48 -10.98 26.79 -11.54
C PRO A 48 -9.61 26.15 -11.85
N PRO A 49 -8.90 26.65 -12.88
CA PRO A 49 -7.57 26.15 -13.22
C PRO A 49 -6.60 26.28 -12.02
N VAL A 50 -5.69 25.33 -11.93
CA VAL A 50 -4.59 25.38 -10.92
C VAL A 50 -3.67 26.54 -11.30
N GLY A 51 -3.38 27.43 -10.34
CA GLY A 51 -2.51 28.58 -10.56
C GLY A 51 -1.07 28.15 -10.89
N VAL A 52 -0.43 28.81 -11.85
CA VAL A 52 0.93 28.49 -12.32
C VAL A 52 1.98 28.51 -11.20
N LYS A 53 1.75 29.24 -10.12
CA LYS A 53 2.64 29.35 -8.96
C LYS A 53 2.25 28.42 -7.81
N GLU A 54 1.22 27.62 -7.96
CA GLU A 54 0.75 26.73 -6.91
C GLU A 54 1.66 25.51 -6.78
N SER A 55 2.14 25.24 -5.56
CA SER A 55 2.97 24.07 -5.26
C SER A 55 2.17 22.77 -5.39
N ILE A 56 2.80 21.68 -5.81
CA ILE A 56 2.24 20.33 -5.79
C ILE A 56 1.76 19.93 -4.38
N PHE A 57 2.35 20.51 -3.33
CA PHE A 57 2.01 20.27 -1.93
C PHE A 57 0.90 21.18 -1.40
N SER A 58 0.32 22.06 -2.24
CA SER A 58 -0.79 22.92 -1.86
C SER A 58 -2.10 22.10 -1.72
N ARG A 59 -3.17 22.78 -1.30
CA ARG A 59 -4.54 22.22 -1.20
C ARG A 59 -4.67 20.95 -0.35
N GLY A 60 -3.84 20.81 0.70
CA GLY A 60 -3.95 19.68 1.63
C GLY A 60 -3.23 18.40 1.21
N VAL A 61 -2.55 18.37 0.06
CA VAL A 61 -1.79 17.20 -0.42
C VAL A 61 -0.72 16.77 0.58
N SER A 62 -0.01 17.71 1.22
CA SER A 62 1.00 17.40 2.25
C SER A 62 0.42 16.61 3.42
N TRP A 63 -0.76 16.99 3.89
CA TRP A 63 -1.43 16.33 5.00
C TRP A 63 -1.87 14.91 4.62
N ARG A 64 -2.39 14.76 3.41
CA ARG A 64 -2.73 13.44 2.85
C ARG A 64 -1.50 12.53 2.79
N ILE A 65 -0.38 13.03 2.25
CA ILE A 65 0.87 12.27 2.18
C ILE A 65 1.31 11.86 3.59
N ALA A 66 1.24 12.76 4.58
CA ALA A 66 1.63 12.46 5.95
C ALA A 66 0.77 11.35 6.57
N ILE A 67 -0.56 11.42 6.45
CA ILE A 67 -1.47 10.39 6.96
C ILE A 67 -1.22 9.04 6.29
N CYS A 68 -1.18 9.02 4.94
CA CYS A 68 -0.94 7.80 4.18
C CYS A 68 0.41 7.18 4.56
N SER A 69 1.49 7.95 4.50
CA SER A 69 2.84 7.47 4.82
C SER A 69 2.93 6.92 6.23
N THR A 70 2.33 7.59 7.21
CA THR A 70 2.34 7.14 8.61
C THR A 70 1.61 5.80 8.75
N ALA A 71 0.44 5.64 8.14
CA ALA A 71 -0.30 4.39 8.17
C ALA A 71 0.49 3.23 7.54
N PHE A 72 1.10 3.45 6.37
CA PHE A 72 1.96 2.45 5.70
C PHE A 72 3.19 2.08 6.53
N ILE A 73 3.87 3.07 7.14
CA ILE A 73 5.04 2.84 7.98
C ILE A 73 4.66 1.99 9.20
N ILE A 74 3.60 2.36 9.89
CA ILE A 74 3.16 1.64 11.10
C ILE A 74 2.81 0.19 10.76
N THR A 75 2.02 -0.06 9.73
CA THR A 75 1.58 -1.42 9.38
C THR A 75 2.75 -2.29 8.91
N ALA A 76 3.69 -1.73 8.14
CA ALA A 76 4.90 -2.45 7.73
C ALA A 76 5.81 -2.78 8.91
N LEU A 77 6.03 -1.84 9.84
CA LEU A 77 6.85 -2.08 11.04
C LEU A 77 6.19 -3.06 12.00
N VAL A 78 4.87 -3.01 12.18
CA VAL A 78 4.12 -4.00 12.96
C VAL A 78 4.29 -5.39 12.34
N GLY A 79 4.13 -5.52 11.03
CA GLY A 79 4.35 -6.79 10.34
C GLY A 79 5.78 -7.31 10.51
N PHE A 80 6.77 -6.43 10.36
CA PHE A 80 8.17 -6.78 10.61
C PHE A 80 8.40 -7.27 12.05
N TYR A 81 7.85 -6.56 13.04
CA TYR A 81 7.95 -6.93 14.45
C TYR A 81 7.32 -8.29 14.72
N LEU A 82 6.12 -8.54 14.21
CA LEU A 82 5.42 -9.82 14.38
C LEU A 82 6.24 -10.99 13.82
N GLY A 83 6.74 -10.89 12.59
CA GLY A 83 7.52 -11.97 11.98
C GLY A 83 8.92 -12.16 12.60
N ARG A 84 9.51 -11.09 13.17
CA ARG A 84 10.86 -11.15 13.71
C ARG A 84 10.92 -11.62 15.17
N PHE A 85 9.93 -11.27 16.00
CA PHE A 85 9.99 -11.42 17.45
C PHE A 85 8.90 -12.31 18.04
N ILE A 86 7.84 -12.59 17.28
CA ILE A 86 6.68 -13.34 17.79
C ILE A 86 6.56 -14.66 17.04
N GLU A 87 6.51 -15.75 17.79
CA GLU A 87 6.20 -17.07 17.22
C GLU A 87 4.74 -17.14 16.84
N ILE A 88 4.46 -17.39 15.57
CA ILE A 88 3.11 -17.48 15.01
C ILE A 88 2.98 -18.82 14.28
N ALA A 89 1.95 -19.58 14.59
CA ALA A 89 1.62 -20.84 13.93
C ALA A 89 2.79 -21.87 13.90
N GLY A 90 3.61 -21.90 14.96
CA GLY A 90 4.73 -22.84 15.08
C GLY A 90 5.95 -22.50 14.22
N LEU A 91 5.97 -21.36 13.53
CA LEU A 91 7.16 -20.87 12.83
C LEU A 91 8.02 -20.04 13.78
N THR A 92 9.30 -20.42 13.91
CA THR A 92 10.28 -19.69 14.71
C THR A 92 10.51 -18.29 14.14
N PRO A 93 10.38 -17.24 14.98
CA PRO A 93 10.58 -15.87 14.54
C PRO A 93 12.04 -15.66 14.12
N ASN A 94 12.25 -15.00 13.00
CA ASN A 94 13.56 -14.65 12.50
C ASN A 94 13.52 -13.38 11.64
N HIS A 95 14.71 -12.85 11.32
CA HIS A 95 14.82 -11.60 10.58
C HIS A 95 14.18 -11.69 9.18
N GLN A 96 14.41 -12.78 8.46
CA GLN A 96 13.87 -12.99 7.12
C GLN A 96 12.35 -13.10 7.12
N LEU A 97 11.75 -13.76 8.13
CA LEU A 97 10.30 -13.83 8.29
C LEU A 97 9.70 -12.44 8.57
N GLY A 98 10.39 -11.62 9.40
CA GLY A 98 10.03 -10.23 9.61
C GLY A 98 10.04 -9.41 8.32
N GLN A 99 11.11 -9.51 7.53
CA GLN A 99 11.22 -8.85 6.22
C GLN A 99 10.11 -9.31 5.28
N THR A 100 9.82 -10.60 5.23
CA THR A 100 8.76 -11.15 4.39
C THR A 100 7.38 -10.62 4.78
N MET A 101 7.08 -10.57 6.10
CA MET A 101 5.81 -10.02 6.60
C MET A 101 5.67 -8.54 6.22
N ALA A 102 6.69 -7.72 6.46
CA ALA A 102 6.68 -6.31 6.09
C ALA A 102 6.51 -6.13 4.58
N PHE A 103 7.23 -6.90 3.78
CA PHE A 103 7.15 -6.90 2.31
C PHE A 103 5.75 -7.22 1.81
N VAL A 104 5.15 -8.31 2.28
CA VAL A 104 3.81 -8.73 1.84
C VAL A 104 2.76 -7.69 2.25
N ILE A 105 2.81 -7.19 3.49
CA ILE A 105 1.88 -6.17 3.98
C ILE A 105 1.98 -4.90 3.13
N LEU A 106 3.19 -4.40 2.90
CA LEU A 106 3.38 -3.18 2.13
C LEU A 106 2.94 -3.35 0.67
N THR A 107 3.27 -4.48 0.05
CA THR A 107 2.87 -4.82 -1.31
C THR A 107 1.35 -4.89 -1.46
N LEU A 108 0.66 -5.62 -0.57
CA LEU A 108 -0.80 -5.72 -0.58
C LEU A 108 -1.45 -4.36 -0.32
N ALA A 109 -0.97 -3.62 0.69
CA ALA A 109 -1.50 -2.31 1.04
C ALA A 109 -1.35 -1.31 -0.10
N SER A 110 -0.19 -1.26 -0.76
CA SER A 110 0.08 -0.40 -1.91
C SER A 110 -0.83 -0.73 -3.08
N THR A 111 -0.93 -2.02 -3.44
CA THR A 111 -1.78 -2.50 -4.53
C THR A 111 -3.26 -2.17 -4.29
N ILE A 112 -3.76 -2.32 -3.05
CA ILE A 112 -5.14 -1.98 -2.70
C ILE A 112 -5.34 -0.46 -2.69
N ASN A 113 -4.35 0.29 -2.22
CA ASN A 113 -4.45 1.74 -2.10
C ASN A 113 -4.56 2.48 -3.45
N VAL A 114 -4.27 1.83 -4.58
CA VAL A 114 -4.51 2.41 -5.90
C VAL A 114 -5.95 2.86 -6.09
N TYR A 115 -6.91 2.14 -5.48
CA TYR A 115 -8.32 2.52 -5.52
C TYR A 115 -8.60 3.83 -4.78
N ASN A 116 -7.86 4.12 -3.72
CA ASN A 116 -7.94 5.40 -3.01
C ASN A 116 -7.35 6.57 -3.81
N ALA A 117 -6.39 6.29 -4.69
CA ALA A 117 -5.75 7.30 -5.54
C ALA A 117 -6.61 7.76 -6.72
N ARG A 118 -7.68 7.00 -7.08
CA ARG A 118 -8.55 7.27 -8.24
C ARG A 118 -9.35 8.57 -8.12
N SER A 119 -9.83 8.89 -6.92
CA SER A 119 -10.83 9.94 -6.74
C SER A 119 -10.92 10.41 -5.29
N ASN A 120 -11.47 11.60 -5.10
CA ASN A 120 -11.89 12.13 -3.80
C ASN A 120 -13.13 11.43 -3.23
N GLU A 121 -13.89 10.76 -4.07
CA GLU A 121 -15.06 10.02 -3.64
C GLU A 121 -14.67 8.77 -2.89
N SER A 122 -15.54 8.33 -1.97
CA SER A 122 -15.34 7.08 -1.25
C SER A 122 -15.40 5.88 -2.21
N LEU A 123 -14.60 4.86 -1.93
CA LEU A 123 -14.62 3.59 -2.66
C LEU A 123 -16.01 2.95 -2.68
N PHE A 124 -16.77 3.13 -1.60
CA PHE A 124 -18.13 2.60 -1.48
C PHE A 124 -19.12 3.29 -2.41
N THR A 125 -18.89 4.55 -2.75
CA THR A 125 -19.77 5.32 -3.65
C THR A 125 -19.44 5.06 -5.13
N ARG A 126 -18.15 5.01 -5.47
CA ARG A 126 -17.70 4.88 -6.88
C ARG A 126 -17.68 3.43 -7.37
N GLY A 127 -17.57 2.46 -6.46
CA GLY A 127 -17.47 1.03 -6.79
C GLY A 127 -16.08 0.59 -7.26
N ILE A 128 -15.71 -0.64 -6.92
CA ILE A 128 -14.36 -1.21 -7.20
C ILE A 128 -14.21 -1.60 -8.68
N THR A 129 -15.29 -2.05 -9.32
CA THR A 129 -15.28 -2.60 -10.68
C THR A 129 -15.54 -1.59 -11.79
N THR A 130 -15.71 -0.31 -11.47
CA THR A 130 -16.03 0.77 -12.43
C THR A 130 -14.95 0.92 -13.51
N ASN A 131 -13.68 0.71 -13.16
CA ASN A 131 -12.57 0.65 -14.09
C ASN A 131 -12.05 -0.78 -14.18
N LYS A 132 -12.41 -1.49 -15.25
CA LYS A 132 -12.00 -2.87 -15.48
C LYS A 132 -10.48 -3.04 -15.60
N MET A 133 -9.77 -1.99 -16.02
CA MET A 133 -8.32 -2.04 -16.17
C MET A 133 -7.61 -2.01 -14.82
N ILE A 134 -8.01 -1.12 -13.91
CA ILE A 134 -7.48 -1.12 -12.53
C ILE A 134 -7.78 -2.44 -11.85
N PHE A 135 -9.01 -2.96 -12.01
CA PHE A 135 -9.37 -4.24 -11.45
C PHE A 135 -8.48 -5.38 -11.98
N GLY A 136 -8.26 -5.45 -13.29
CA GLY A 136 -7.38 -6.44 -13.91
C GLY A 136 -5.92 -6.30 -13.49
N THR A 137 -5.37 -5.08 -13.47
CA THR A 137 -3.98 -4.83 -13.06
C THR A 137 -3.76 -5.11 -11.57
N THR A 138 -4.75 -4.81 -10.72
CA THR A 138 -4.71 -5.16 -9.29
C THR A 138 -4.68 -6.69 -9.10
N LEU A 139 -5.58 -7.41 -9.76
CA LEU A 139 -5.58 -8.89 -9.70
C LEU A 139 -4.27 -9.47 -10.20
N LEU A 140 -3.72 -8.93 -11.29
CA LEU A 140 -2.43 -9.35 -11.82
C LEU A 140 -1.30 -9.12 -10.80
N SER A 141 -1.23 -7.94 -10.20
CA SER A 141 -0.22 -7.60 -9.18
C SER A 141 -0.33 -8.53 -7.95
N LEU A 142 -1.55 -8.77 -7.46
CA LEU A 142 -1.78 -9.70 -6.36
C LEU A 142 -1.39 -11.14 -6.72
N GLY A 143 -1.77 -11.60 -7.91
CA GLY A 143 -1.41 -12.93 -8.41
C GLY A 143 0.10 -13.13 -8.51
N ILE A 144 0.82 -12.13 -9.05
CA ILE A 144 2.29 -12.15 -9.12
C ILE A 144 2.88 -12.18 -7.70
N THR A 145 2.34 -11.40 -6.75
CA THR A 145 2.81 -11.40 -5.36
C THR A 145 2.64 -12.79 -4.71
N VAL A 146 1.49 -13.43 -4.91
CA VAL A 146 1.27 -14.80 -4.42
C VAL A 146 2.24 -15.79 -5.05
N LEU A 147 2.51 -15.68 -6.36
CA LEU A 147 3.49 -16.54 -7.03
C LEU A 147 4.90 -16.37 -6.44
N PHE A 148 5.36 -15.12 -6.28
CA PHE A 148 6.71 -14.83 -5.78
C PHE A 148 6.91 -15.20 -4.30
N THR A 149 5.84 -15.33 -3.54
CA THR A 149 5.89 -15.69 -2.12
C THR A 149 5.60 -17.16 -1.82
N ASN A 150 5.25 -17.97 -2.83
CA ASN A 150 4.92 -19.38 -2.65
C ASN A 150 5.71 -20.33 -3.58
N VAL A 151 6.27 -19.85 -4.69
CA VAL A 151 7.07 -20.68 -5.60
C VAL A 151 8.54 -20.64 -5.15
N PRO A 152 9.18 -21.79 -4.79
CA PRO A 152 10.51 -21.82 -4.16
C PRO A 152 11.60 -21.06 -4.93
N ILE A 153 11.63 -21.17 -6.26
CA ILE A 153 12.60 -20.48 -7.12
C ILE A 153 12.42 -18.96 -7.00
N LEU A 154 11.17 -18.48 -7.03
CA LEU A 154 10.84 -17.04 -6.94
C LEU A 154 11.06 -16.50 -5.52
N MET A 155 10.77 -17.32 -4.50
CA MET A 155 11.06 -16.99 -3.11
C MET A 155 12.54 -16.72 -2.88
N ASN A 156 13.41 -17.55 -3.45
CA ASN A 156 14.86 -17.37 -3.35
C ASN A 156 15.33 -16.08 -4.03
N ILE A 157 14.71 -15.67 -5.14
CA ILE A 157 15.02 -14.41 -5.84
C ILE A 157 14.67 -13.22 -4.95
N LEU A 158 13.52 -13.23 -4.28
CA LEU A 158 13.07 -12.14 -3.40
C LEU A 158 13.59 -12.25 -1.96
N GLU A 159 14.34 -13.29 -1.66
CA GLU A 159 14.86 -13.55 -0.29
C GLU A 159 13.72 -13.61 0.75
N VAL A 160 12.57 -14.20 0.38
CA VAL A 160 11.41 -14.31 1.27
C VAL A 160 11.35 -15.67 1.96
N ALA A 161 10.87 -15.66 3.21
CA ALA A 161 10.60 -16.86 3.99
C ALA A 161 9.20 -17.42 3.69
N PRO A 162 8.97 -18.74 3.85
CA PRO A 162 7.64 -19.32 3.70
C PRO A 162 6.70 -18.79 4.78
N LEU A 163 5.48 -18.45 4.37
CA LEU A 163 4.42 -17.94 5.24
C LEU A 163 3.36 -19.02 5.48
N SER A 164 2.95 -19.20 6.73
CA SER A 164 1.76 -20.01 7.06
C SER A 164 0.47 -19.26 6.70
N MET A 165 -0.66 -19.97 6.68
CA MET A 165 -1.97 -19.35 6.46
C MET A 165 -2.29 -18.25 7.47
N THR A 166 -1.86 -18.43 8.73
CA THR A 166 -2.04 -17.42 9.79
C THR A 166 -1.26 -16.13 9.49
N HIS A 167 -0.03 -16.24 8.98
CA HIS A 167 0.76 -15.07 8.54
C HIS A 167 0.08 -14.33 7.41
N TRP A 168 -0.49 -15.03 6.44
CA TRP A 168 -1.25 -14.44 5.35
C TRP A 168 -2.49 -13.70 5.84
N LEU A 169 -3.25 -14.27 6.78
CA LEU A 169 -4.41 -13.62 7.37
C LEU A 169 -4.02 -12.33 8.10
N ILE A 170 -2.97 -12.36 8.90
CA ILE A 170 -2.45 -11.18 9.59
C ILE A 170 -2.00 -10.12 8.57
N ALA A 171 -1.28 -10.54 7.53
CA ALA A 171 -0.79 -9.64 6.50
C ALA A 171 -1.94 -8.94 5.75
N ILE A 172 -3.00 -9.67 5.40
CA ILE A 172 -4.18 -9.11 4.74
C ILE A 172 -4.88 -8.10 5.67
N ILE A 173 -5.08 -8.44 6.94
CA ILE A 173 -5.72 -7.54 7.92
C ILE A 173 -4.91 -6.25 8.06
N LEU A 174 -3.60 -6.36 8.24
CA LEU A 174 -2.72 -5.19 8.38
C LEU A 174 -2.66 -4.36 7.08
N ALA A 175 -2.69 -4.99 5.92
CA ALA A 175 -2.68 -4.30 4.62
C ALA A 175 -3.95 -3.49 4.36
N LEU A 176 -5.07 -3.84 4.96
CA LEU A 176 -6.32 -3.08 4.83
C LEU A 176 -6.34 -1.81 5.70
N ILE A 177 -5.53 -1.74 6.77
CA ILE A 177 -5.54 -0.60 7.70
C ILE A 177 -5.25 0.73 7.01
N PRO A 178 -4.19 0.90 6.17
CA PRO A 178 -3.94 2.15 5.47
C PRO A 178 -5.11 2.60 4.62
N THR A 179 -5.72 1.67 3.89
CA THR A 179 -6.91 1.95 3.06
C THR A 179 -8.08 2.44 3.90
N LEU A 180 -8.36 1.79 5.04
CA LEU A 180 -9.43 2.20 5.96
C LEU A 180 -9.17 3.58 6.56
N VAL A 181 -7.94 3.87 6.99
CA VAL A 181 -7.54 5.18 7.53
C VAL A 181 -7.80 6.28 6.50
N ILE A 182 -7.43 6.04 5.23
CA ILE A 182 -7.65 6.99 4.15
C ILE A 182 -9.13 7.19 3.89
N GLU A 183 -9.92 6.13 3.82
CA GLU A 183 -11.37 6.22 3.58
C GLU A 183 -12.09 6.97 4.72
N ILE A 184 -11.76 6.69 5.98
CA ILE A 184 -12.29 7.43 7.13
C ILE A 184 -11.95 8.92 7.03
N THR A 185 -10.70 9.23 6.66
CA THR A 185 -10.24 10.61 6.47
C THR A 185 -11.00 11.31 5.35
N LYS A 186 -11.25 10.65 4.21
CA LYS A 186 -12.07 11.18 3.12
C LYS A 186 -13.49 11.51 3.58
N VAL A 187 -14.15 10.56 4.24
CA VAL A 187 -15.52 10.75 4.74
C VAL A 187 -15.60 11.94 5.71
N PHE A 188 -14.61 12.05 6.60
CA PHE A 188 -14.58 13.16 7.57
C PHE A 188 -14.38 14.52 6.90
N LEU A 189 -13.44 14.62 5.95
CA LEU A 189 -13.18 15.86 5.23
C LEU A 189 -14.35 16.27 4.32
N ASN A 190 -14.96 15.30 3.64
CA ASN A 190 -16.14 15.57 2.79
C ASN A 190 -17.32 16.11 3.60
N LYS A 191 -17.53 15.64 4.85
CA LYS A 191 -18.55 16.22 5.77
C LYS A 191 -18.24 17.68 6.15
N GLN A 192 -16.98 18.09 6.13
CA GLN A 192 -16.57 19.47 6.40
C GLN A 192 -16.53 20.35 5.14
N GLY A 193 -16.99 19.86 3.99
CA GLY A 193 -16.91 20.58 2.70
C GLY A 193 -15.48 20.72 2.16
N LYS A 194 -14.50 20.00 2.71
CA LYS A 194 -13.11 19.99 2.27
C LYS A 194 -12.85 18.78 1.41
N LYS A 195 -12.17 18.95 0.27
CA LYS A 195 -11.76 17.83 -0.57
C LYS A 195 -10.47 17.19 -0.03
N PHE A 196 -10.36 15.88 -0.15
CA PHE A 196 -9.16 15.12 0.26
C PHE A 196 -8.03 15.26 -0.78
N ILE A 197 -8.40 15.35 -2.05
CA ILE A 197 -7.52 15.70 -3.18
C ILE A 197 -7.95 17.09 -3.63
N GLY A 198 -7.06 18.05 -3.51
CA GLY A 198 -7.33 19.45 -3.84
C GLY A 198 -7.62 19.71 -5.31
#